data_6a0b876f789daf91768ae3c52025b647
#
_entry.id   6a0b876f789daf91768ae3c52025b647
#
_cell.length_a   1.000
_cell.length_b   1.000
_cell.length_c   1.000
_cell.angle_alpha   90.00
_cell.angle_beta   90.00
_cell.angle_gamma   90.00
#
_symmetry.space_group_name_H-M   'P 1'
#
loop_
_entity.id
_entity.type
_entity.pdbx_description
1 polymer ?
#
loop_
_entity_poly.entity_id
_entity_poly.type
_entity_poly.pdbx_seq_one_letter_code
_entity_poly.pdbx_strand_id
1 'polypeptide(L)'
;MKITDNNNNDISGATVENITENKEDNDIRDLSIIMPADSLSIGQSGDFSISKDAGPYSCCVPLSALYQENGKVYVYVTDTENTVLGTVMVARKVEVTVQDKNQTTAALGEGILSTDQAVIVQADRELKDGSRVRISEN
;
A
#
# COMPACT_ATOMS: atom_id res chain seq x y z
N MET A 1 9.32 2.17 -15.96
CA MET A 1 9.60 3.63 -15.83
C MET A 1 8.90 4.34 -16.98
N LYS A 2 8.21 5.41 -16.69
CA LYS A 2 7.53 6.25 -17.68
C LYS A 2 8.01 7.69 -17.50
N ILE A 3 8.39 8.33 -18.58
CA ILE A 3 8.77 9.75 -18.61
C ILE A 3 7.91 10.43 -19.66
N THR A 4 7.31 11.54 -19.31
CA THR A 4 6.49 12.35 -20.22
C THR A 4 7.02 13.77 -20.29
N ASP A 5 6.87 14.38 -21.48
CA ASP A 5 7.12 15.81 -21.65
C ASP A 5 5.95 16.66 -21.12
N ASN A 6 6.06 17.99 -21.20
CA ASN A 6 5.02 18.93 -20.77
C ASN A 6 3.69 18.79 -21.53
N ASN A 7 3.70 18.11 -22.68
CA ASN A 7 2.52 17.85 -23.51
C ASN A 7 1.94 16.46 -23.26
N ASN A 8 2.42 15.79 -22.20
CA ASN A 8 2.03 14.43 -21.84
C ASN A 8 2.39 13.35 -22.90
N ASN A 9 3.40 13.61 -23.74
CA ASN A 9 3.92 12.61 -24.68
C ASN A 9 4.95 11.73 -23.98
N ASP A 10 4.87 10.44 -24.21
CA ASP A 10 5.82 9.46 -23.64
C ASP A 10 7.20 9.59 -24.31
N ILE A 11 8.23 9.74 -23.49
CA ILE A 11 9.62 9.68 -23.93
C ILE A 11 10.07 8.22 -23.89
N SER A 12 10.09 7.59 -25.05
CA SER A 12 10.55 6.20 -25.17
C SER A 12 12.07 6.12 -25.18
N GLY A 13 12.62 5.02 -24.69
CA GLY A 13 14.06 4.77 -24.67
C GLY A 13 14.82 5.42 -23.52
N ALA A 14 14.12 6.07 -22.59
CA ALA A 14 14.75 6.53 -21.36
C ALA A 14 15.05 5.35 -20.44
N THR A 15 16.26 5.30 -19.89
CA THR A 15 16.72 4.25 -18.97
C THR A 15 17.34 4.83 -17.71
N VAL A 16 17.09 4.20 -16.57
CA VAL A 16 17.80 4.54 -15.34
C VAL A 16 19.22 3.99 -15.43
N GLU A 17 20.20 4.86 -15.36
CA GLU A 17 21.61 4.50 -15.33
C GLU A 17 22.05 4.14 -13.91
N ASN A 18 21.69 4.98 -12.95
CA ASN A 18 22.11 4.81 -11.57
C ASN A 18 21.11 5.40 -10.58
N ILE A 19 21.08 4.82 -9.39
CA ILE A 19 20.36 5.33 -8.23
C ILE A 19 21.34 5.36 -7.07
N THR A 20 21.65 6.54 -6.55
CA THR A 20 22.58 6.73 -5.42
C THR A 20 21.90 7.39 -4.25
N GLU A 21 22.45 7.18 -3.06
CA GLU A 21 22.04 7.92 -1.88
C GLU A 21 22.53 9.38 -1.99
N ASN A 22 21.63 10.31 -1.68
CA ASN A 22 22.02 11.71 -1.61
C ASN A 22 22.98 11.91 -0.43
N LYS A 23 24.06 12.67 -0.65
CA LYS A 23 25.10 12.87 0.36
C LYS A 23 24.70 13.80 1.51
N GLU A 24 23.67 14.61 1.30
CA GLU A 24 23.20 15.60 2.24
C GLU A 24 21.95 15.14 3.00
N ASP A 25 21.16 14.25 2.40
CA ASP A 25 19.92 13.72 2.99
C ASP A 25 19.76 12.23 2.65
N ASN A 26 19.82 11.39 3.66
CA ASN A 26 19.71 9.92 3.50
C ASN A 26 18.30 9.44 3.08
N ASP A 27 17.30 10.30 3.20
CA ASP A 27 15.92 9.97 2.78
C ASP A 27 15.69 10.27 1.29
N ILE A 28 16.63 10.97 0.66
CA ILE A 28 16.60 11.31 -0.77
C ILE A 28 17.50 10.36 -1.56
N ARG A 29 17.09 10.04 -2.77
CA ARG A 29 17.88 9.28 -3.74
C ARG A 29 18.11 10.13 -4.98
N ASP A 30 19.35 10.18 -5.41
CA ASP A 30 19.74 10.80 -6.69
C ASP A 30 19.55 9.77 -7.81
N LEU A 31 18.83 10.17 -8.85
CA LEU A 31 18.49 9.33 -9.97
C LEU A 31 19.13 9.88 -11.24
N SER A 32 20.02 9.09 -11.86
CA SER A 32 20.57 9.39 -13.17
C SER A 32 19.80 8.67 -14.25
N ILE A 33 19.29 9.44 -15.23
CA ILE A 33 18.50 8.91 -16.34
C ILE A 33 19.18 9.27 -17.66
N ILE A 34 19.43 8.25 -18.48
CA ILE A 34 19.86 8.44 -19.88
C ILE A 34 18.60 8.50 -20.76
N MET A 35 18.55 9.51 -21.60
CA MET A 35 17.47 9.70 -22.57
C MET A 35 18.03 9.83 -23.98
N PRO A 36 17.28 9.45 -25.03
CA PRO A 36 17.67 9.72 -26.41
C PRO A 36 17.92 11.20 -26.64
N ALA A 37 18.86 11.52 -27.51
CA ALA A 37 19.12 12.89 -27.91
C ALA A 37 17.83 13.54 -28.45
N ASP A 38 17.66 14.82 -28.15
CA ASP A 38 16.49 15.62 -28.59
C ASP A 38 15.13 15.26 -27.94
N SER A 39 15.12 14.35 -26.94
CA SER A 39 13.88 14.02 -26.21
C SER A 39 13.39 15.17 -25.33
N LEU A 40 14.30 15.94 -24.74
CA LEU A 40 14.03 17.12 -23.92
C LEU A 40 15.08 18.20 -24.20
N SER A 41 14.65 19.45 -24.24
CA SER A 41 15.53 20.61 -24.33
C SER A 41 15.92 21.12 -22.95
N ILE A 42 17.09 21.73 -22.84
CA ILE A 42 17.54 22.37 -21.59
C ILE A 42 16.52 23.44 -21.16
N GLY A 43 16.05 23.33 -19.89
CA GLY A 43 15.03 24.23 -19.34
C GLY A 43 13.59 23.76 -19.56
N GLN A 44 13.38 22.67 -20.26
CA GLN A 44 12.06 22.04 -20.39
C GLN A 44 11.72 21.25 -19.14
N SER A 45 10.49 21.33 -18.68
CA SER A 45 9.97 20.50 -17.58
C SER A 45 9.32 19.22 -18.12
N GLY A 46 9.26 18.20 -17.31
CA GLY A 46 8.57 16.96 -17.63
C GLY A 46 8.28 16.19 -16.34
N ASP A 47 7.37 15.23 -16.42
CA ASP A 47 7.03 14.34 -15.32
C ASP A 47 7.68 12.97 -15.55
N PHE A 48 8.15 12.36 -14.48
CA PHE A 48 8.58 10.98 -14.55
C PHE A 48 7.92 10.14 -13.46
N SER A 49 7.62 8.91 -13.79
CA SER A 49 7.16 7.92 -12.84
C SER A 49 7.96 6.63 -12.95
N ILE A 50 8.33 6.10 -11.81
CA ILE A 50 8.95 4.78 -11.71
C ILE A 50 7.96 3.89 -10.99
N SER A 51 7.55 2.82 -11.68
CA SER A 51 6.81 1.73 -11.06
C SER A 51 7.69 0.49 -11.07
N LYS A 52 7.81 -0.14 -9.93
CA LYS A 52 8.40 -1.47 -9.79
C LYS A 52 7.28 -2.44 -9.50
N ASP A 53 7.20 -3.47 -10.33
CA ASP A 53 6.33 -4.59 -10.03
C ASP A 53 7.04 -5.46 -8.99
N ALA A 54 6.51 -5.45 -7.78
CA ALA A 54 7.13 -6.17 -6.65
C ALA A 54 6.74 -7.67 -6.63
N GLY A 55 5.99 -8.12 -7.64
CA GLY A 55 5.50 -9.50 -7.75
C GLY A 55 4.15 -9.72 -7.07
N PRO A 56 3.59 -10.93 -7.15
CA PRO A 56 2.32 -11.26 -6.54
C PRO A 56 2.49 -11.35 -5.01
N TYR A 57 1.70 -10.57 -4.29
CA TYR A 57 1.51 -10.73 -2.86
C TYR A 57 0.23 -11.52 -2.60
N SER A 58 0.28 -12.43 -1.62
CA SER A 58 -0.86 -13.29 -1.29
C SER A 58 -1.98 -12.53 -0.56
N CYS A 59 -1.66 -11.45 0.11
CA CYS A 59 -2.63 -10.65 0.84
C CYS A 59 -2.31 -9.16 0.73
N CYS A 60 -3.25 -8.40 0.15
CA CYS A 60 -3.17 -6.93 0.09
C CYS A 60 -4.41 -6.32 0.72
N VAL A 61 -4.22 -5.28 1.52
CA VAL A 61 -5.29 -4.54 2.17
C VAL A 61 -5.19 -3.04 1.85
N PRO A 62 -6.30 -2.30 1.81
CA PRO A 62 -6.26 -0.84 1.70
C PRO A 62 -5.50 -0.24 2.89
N LEU A 63 -4.76 0.85 2.66
CA LEU A 63 -4.06 1.56 3.75
C LEU A 63 -5.03 2.04 4.84
N SER A 64 -6.28 2.35 4.49
CA SER A 64 -7.33 2.74 5.43
C SER A 64 -7.74 1.65 6.43
N ALA A 65 -7.41 0.38 6.15
CA ALA A 65 -7.66 -0.74 7.05
C ALA A 65 -6.54 -0.96 8.08
N LEU A 66 -5.42 -0.23 7.95
CA LEU A 66 -4.28 -0.36 8.85
C LEU A 66 -4.43 0.58 10.04
N TYR A 67 -4.29 0.02 11.23
CA TYR A 67 -4.21 0.75 12.50
C TYR A 67 -2.81 0.64 13.07
N GLN A 68 -2.28 1.73 13.57
CA GLN A 68 -0.97 1.75 14.20
C GLN A 68 -1.08 2.13 15.67
N GLU A 69 -0.51 1.28 16.53
CA GLU A 69 -0.51 1.51 17.98
C GLU A 69 0.80 0.97 18.57
N ASN A 70 1.47 1.77 19.37
CA ASN A 70 2.73 1.40 20.06
C ASN A 70 3.83 0.88 19.12
N GLY A 71 3.92 1.41 17.90
CA GLY A 71 4.90 0.99 16.90
C GLY A 71 4.57 -0.32 16.18
N LYS A 72 3.41 -0.89 16.44
CA LYS A 72 2.91 -2.11 15.78
C LYS A 72 1.75 -1.77 14.85
N VAL A 73 1.60 -2.56 13.80
CA VAL A 73 0.52 -2.41 12.81
C VAL A 73 -0.50 -3.52 13.00
N TYR A 74 -1.77 -3.15 12.94
CA TYR A 74 -2.91 -4.04 13.14
C TYR A 74 -3.95 -3.87 12.03
N VAL A 75 -4.70 -4.91 11.80
CA VAL A 75 -5.97 -4.88 11.06
C VAL A 75 -7.08 -5.43 11.94
N TYR A 76 -8.31 -5.03 11.67
CA TYR A 76 -9.48 -5.71 12.22
C TYR A 76 -10.07 -6.64 11.17
N VAL A 77 -10.35 -7.86 11.56
CA VAL A 77 -11.00 -8.87 10.70
C VAL A 77 -12.32 -9.29 11.33
N THR A 78 -13.23 -9.74 10.49
CA THR A 78 -14.47 -10.38 10.98
C THR A 78 -14.18 -11.80 11.43
N ASP A 79 -14.77 -12.17 12.56
CA ASP A 79 -14.76 -13.51 13.08
C ASP A 79 -16.14 -13.84 13.67
N THR A 80 -16.39 -15.10 13.97
CA THR A 80 -17.66 -15.55 14.56
C THR A 80 -17.44 -16.09 15.97
N GLU A 81 -18.30 -15.70 16.88
CA GLU A 81 -18.29 -16.16 18.25
C GLU A 81 -19.64 -16.78 18.63
N ASN A 82 -19.58 -17.98 19.23
CA ASN A 82 -20.78 -18.64 19.71
C ASN A 82 -21.12 -18.13 21.11
N THR A 83 -22.33 -17.62 21.27
CA THR A 83 -22.88 -17.16 22.52
C THR A 83 -24.08 -18.02 22.91
N VAL A 84 -24.54 -17.88 24.15
CA VAL A 84 -25.78 -18.54 24.64
C VAL A 84 -27.03 -18.16 23.83
N LEU A 85 -26.98 -17.05 23.10
CA LEU A 85 -28.07 -16.52 22.25
C LEU A 85 -27.85 -16.81 20.75
N GLY A 86 -26.83 -17.60 20.40
CA GLY A 86 -26.47 -17.92 19.01
C GLY A 86 -25.13 -17.37 18.58
N THR A 87 -24.83 -17.51 17.29
CA THR A 87 -23.58 -17.05 16.71
C THR A 87 -23.66 -15.55 16.39
N VAL A 88 -22.65 -14.81 16.79
CA VAL A 88 -22.50 -13.38 16.51
C VAL A 88 -21.20 -13.11 15.76
N MET A 89 -21.20 -12.09 14.90
CA MET A 89 -19.99 -11.61 14.23
C MET A 89 -19.30 -10.60 15.14
N VAL A 90 -17.99 -10.77 15.27
CA VAL A 90 -17.13 -9.90 16.10
C VAL A 90 -15.93 -9.42 15.29
N ALA A 91 -15.39 -8.26 15.68
CA ALA A 91 -14.12 -7.77 15.18
C ALA A 91 -12.98 -8.37 15.99
N ARG A 92 -11.98 -8.93 15.31
CA ARG A 92 -10.73 -9.38 15.93
C ARG A 92 -9.59 -8.49 15.49
N LYS A 93 -8.82 -8.03 16.46
CA LYS A 93 -7.59 -7.24 16.23
C LYS A 93 -6.44 -8.21 15.96
N VAL A 94 -5.85 -8.12 14.76
CA VAL A 94 -4.76 -8.98 14.32
C VAL A 94 -3.53 -8.13 14.05
N GLU A 95 -2.40 -8.44 14.71
CA GLU A 95 -1.10 -7.82 14.44
C GLU A 95 -0.60 -8.33 13.09
N VAL A 96 -0.17 -7.39 12.22
CA VAL A 96 0.28 -7.70 10.87
C VAL A 96 1.65 -7.08 10.59
N THR A 97 2.40 -7.73 9.70
CA THR A 97 3.65 -7.17 9.19
C THR A 97 3.41 -6.67 7.77
N VAL A 98 3.68 -5.39 7.54
CA VAL A 98 3.65 -4.80 6.20
C VAL A 98 4.96 -5.11 5.50
N GLN A 99 4.89 -5.85 4.39
CA GLN A 99 6.07 -6.20 3.57
C GLN A 99 6.37 -5.12 2.54
N ASP A 100 5.32 -4.54 1.97
CA ASP A 100 5.44 -3.48 0.98
C ASP A 100 4.17 -2.63 0.99
N LYS A 101 4.24 -1.41 0.50
CA LYS A 101 3.09 -0.52 0.37
C LYS A 101 3.23 0.44 -0.80
N ASN A 102 2.10 0.81 -1.38
CA ASN A 102 2.00 1.89 -2.34
C ASN A 102 1.10 3.02 -1.78
N GLN A 103 0.60 3.89 -2.64
CA GLN A 103 -0.23 5.03 -2.22
C GLN A 103 -1.62 4.64 -1.71
N THR A 104 -2.11 3.44 -1.99
CA THR A 104 -3.50 3.02 -1.68
C THR A 104 -3.59 1.71 -0.92
N THR A 105 -2.61 0.82 -1.08
CA THR A 105 -2.62 -0.55 -0.56
C THR A 105 -1.33 -0.91 0.13
N ALA A 106 -1.42 -1.84 1.08
CA ALA A 106 -0.28 -2.49 1.72
C ALA A 106 -0.35 -4.00 1.50
N ALA A 107 0.80 -4.59 1.21
CA ALA A 107 0.99 -6.03 1.17
C ALA A 107 1.37 -6.54 2.55
N LEU A 108 0.64 -7.54 3.03
CA LEU A 108 0.86 -8.14 4.34
C LEU A 108 1.69 -9.43 4.21
N GLY A 109 2.34 -9.81 5.30
CA GLY A 109 3.05 -11.09 5.39
C GLY A 109 2.14 -12.28 5.17
N GLU A 110 2.69 -13.35 4.61
CA GLU A 110 1.95 -14.58 4.35
C GLU A 110 1.45 -15.26 5.62
N GLY A 111 0.27 -15.88 5.53
CA GLY A 111 -0.30 -16.72 6.59
C GLY A 111 -0.82 -15.98 7.82
N ILE A 112 -0.83 -14.64 7.81
CA ILE A 112 -1.32 -13.84 8.94
C ILE A 112 -2.85 -13.81 8.96
N LEU A 113 -3.49 -13.76 7.79
CA LEU A 113 -4.94 -13.75 7.64
C LEU A 113 -5.41 -15.04 6.96
N SER A 114 -6.52 -15.57 7.43
CA SER A 114 -7.19 -16.71 6.80
C SER A 114 -8.04 -16.24 5.61
N THR A 115 -8.21 -17.08 4.62
CA THR A 115 -9.06 -16.81 3.44
C THR A 115 -10.53 -16.59 3.79
N ASP A 116 -10.97 -17.08 4.94
CA ASP A 116 -12.36 -16.96 5.41
C ASP A 116 -12.60 -15.68 6.22
N GLN A 117 -11.55 -14.93 6.52
CA GLN A 117 -11.63 -13.69 7.27
C GLN A 117 -11.74 -12.48 6.33
N ALA A 118 -12.72 -11.63 6.57
CA ALA A 118 -12.85 -10.36 5.86
C ALA A 118 -12.21 -9.24 6.69
N VAL A 119 -11.38 -8.41 6.03
CA VAL A 119 -10.77 -7.25 6.66
C VAL A 119 -11.79 -6.12 6.74
N ILE A 120 -11.94 -5.51 7.92
CA ILE A 120 -12.81 -4.36 8.13
C ILE A 120 -12.08 -3.10 7.68
N VAL A 121 -12.53 -2.49 6.60
CA VAL A 121 -11.90 -1.30 6.01
C VAL A 121 -12.46 -0.02 6.62
N GLN A 122 -13.73 -0.03 6.99
CA GLN A 122 -14.43 1.12 7.56
C GLN A 122 -15.43 0.65 8.60
N ALA A 123 -15.58 1.42 9.67
CA ALA A 123 -16.58 1.20 10.71
C ALA A 123 -17.17 2.53 11.16
N ASP A 124 -18.45 2.52 11.55
CA ASP A 124 -19.19 3.70 12.05
C ASP A 124 -18.72 4.12 13.46
N ARG A 125 -18.03 3.25 14.14
CA ARG A 125 -17.56 3.44 15.52
C ARG A 125 -16.14 2.92 15.68
N GLU A 126 -15.48 3.39 16.72
CA GLU A 126 -14.19 2.85 17.13
C GLU A 126 -14.29 1.34 17.40
N LEU A 127 -13.43 0.57 16.72
CA LEU A 127 -13.37 -0.87 16.89
C LEU A 127 -12.43 -1.23 18.04
N LYS A 128 -12.85 -2.23 18.83
CA LYS A 128 -12.02 -2.90 19.83
C LYS A 128 -12.06 -4.40 19.56
N ASP A 129 -11.04 -5.10 20.02
CA ASP A 129 -11.05 -6.56 19.94
C ASP A 129 -12.27 -7.15 20.64
N GLY A 130 -12.99 -8.05 19.96
CA GLY A 130 -14.25 -8.62 20.43
C GLY A 130 -15.50 -7.74 20.26
N SER A 131 -15.40 -6.55 19.67
CA SER A 131 -16.58 -5.72 19.36
C SER A 131 -17.53 -6.44 18.42
N ARG A 132 -18.82 -6.47 18.77
CA ARG A 132 -19.85 -6.99 17.87
C ARG A 132 -19.97 -6.08 16.66
N VAL A 133 -19.97 -6.68 15.49
CA VAL A 133 -20.08 -5.98 14.20
C VAL A 133 -21.20 -6.56 13.35
N ARG A 134 -21.69 -5.75 12.43
CA ARG A 134 -22.63 -6.14 11.38
C ARG A 134 -22.16 -5.54 10.08
N ILE A 135 -22.33 -6.28 8.99
CA ILE A 135 -22.13 -5.73 7.65
C ILE A 135 -23.36 -4.84 7.37
N SER A 136 -23.13 -3.58 7.08
CA SER A 136 -24.17 -2.71 6.55
C SER A 136 -24.14 -2.81 5.03
N GLU A 137 -25.22 -3.25 4.44
CA GLU A 137 -25.45 -3.10 3.00
C GLU A 137 -25.79 -1.63 2.73
N ASN A 138 -24.98 -1.01 1.90
CA ASN A 138 -25.20 0.36 1.42
C ASN A 138 -26.00 0.33 0.12
#